data_406e884da24377487c730bfcb12fc7ca
#
_entry.id   406e884da24377487c730bfcb12fc7ca
#
_cell.length_a   1.000
_cell.length_b   1.000
_cell.length_c   1.000
_cell.angle_alpha   90.00
_cell.angle_beta   90.00
_cell.angle_gamma   90.00
#
_symmetry.space_group_name_H-M   'P 1'
#
loop_
_entity.id
_entity.type
_entity.pdbx_description
1 polymer ?
#
loop_
_entity_poly.entity_id
_entity_poly.type
_entity_poly.pdbx_seq_one_letter_code
_entity_poly.pdbx_strand_id
1 'polypeptide(L)'
;MNKSEPREPKELEETEESKELEELEETEELEETEELEEKIKPKEIKRYMGKQIDAKLLPKNEEGLTCCRWCGMGVKPPKRTMCSKECVHELNLRINGRYLRDCVYKRDKGICAICNIDTKQTVKTIRSLYGDMKTQFLEEHSISTKRKIWIQKHGGGLWDADHIIPVKEGGGMCGLENIRTLCIKCHKAETKILCKKKVKEEKKKTK
;
A
#
# COMPACT_ATOMS: atom_id res chain seq x y z
N MET A 1 7.57 -13.66 78.64
CA MET A 1 7.31 -13.94 77.18
C MET A 1 6.17 -13.01 76.74
N ASN A 2 6.55 -11.83 76.27
CA ASN A 2 5.59 -10.86 75.74
C ASN A 2 5.43 -11.08 74.24
N LYS A 3 4.24 -11.48 73.82
CA LYS A 3 3.83 -11.53 72.41
C LYS A 3 3.33 -10.14 72.05
N SER A 4 4.04 -9.44 71.19
CA SER A 4 3.60 -8.22 70.54
C SER A 4 2.72 -8.58 69.34
N GLU A 5 1.47 -8.18 69.33
CA GLU A 5 0.53 -8.28 68.24
C GLU A 5 0.96 -7.33 67.09
N PRO A 6 0.79 -7.72 65.81
CA PRO A 6 1.02 -6.81 64.69
C PRO A 6 -0.10 -5.80 64.58
N ARG A 7 0.27 -4.51 64.45
CA ARG A 7 -0.67 -3.43 64.18
C ARG A 7 -1.10 -3.51 62.71
N GLU A 8 -2.39 -3.57 62.47
CA GLU A 8 -3.00 -3.42 61.11
C GLU A 8 -2.70 -2.03 60.55
N PRO A 9 -2.44 -1.90 59.23
CA PRO A 9 -2.29 -0.61 58.61
C PRO A 9 -3.63 0.10 58.57
N LYS A 10 -3.68 1.35 59.09
CA LYS A 10 -4.85 2.23 58.92
C LYS A 10 -5.00 2.57 57.45
N GLU A 11 -6.12 2.19 56.85
CA GLU A 11 -6.56 2.72 55.57
C GLU A 11 -6.78 4.25 55.72
N LEU A 12 -6.08 5.02 54.91
CA LEU A 12 -6.28 6.46 54.77
C LEU A 12 -7.60 6.65 54.03
N GLU A 13 -8.61 7.20 54.69
CA GLU A 13 -9.84 7.61 54.05
C GLU A 13 -9.51 8.76 53.08
N GLU A 14 -9.62 8.51 51.77
CA GLU A 14 -9.57 9.54 50.72
C GLU A 14 -10.76 10.48 50.92
N THR A 15 -10.49 11.76 51.12
CA THR A 15 -11.53 12.79 51.28
C THR A 15 -12.17 13.09 49.93
N GLU A 16 -13.46 13.50 49.93
CA GLU A 16 -14.17 13.88 48.69
C GLU A 16 -13.41 14.99 47.92
N GLU A 17 -12.76 15.89 48.64
CA GLU A 17 -11.93 16.97 48.09
C GLU A 17 -10.69 16.48 47.33
N SER A 18 -10.09 15.34 47.73
CA SER A 18 -8.96 14.73 46.99
C SER A 18 -9.43 14.04 45.69
N LYS A 19 -10.64 13.50 45.65
CA LYS A 19 -11.25 12.93 44.47
C LYS A 19 -11.63 13.95 43.42
N GLU A 20 -12.21 15.10 43.87
CA GLU A 20 -12.51 16.21 42.97
C GLU A 20 -11.25 16.83 42.35
N LEU A 21 -10.13 16.87 43.08
CA LEU A 21 -8.86 17.34 42.56
C LEU A 21 -8.26 16.37 41.53
N GLU A 22 -8.33 15.05 41.75
CA GLU A 22 -7.88 14.05 40.77
C GLU A 22 -8.75 14.08 39.52
N GLU A 23 -10.07 14.23 39.61
CA GLU A 23 -10.93 14.36 38.43
C GLU A 23 -10.66 15.64 37.62
N LEU A 24 -10.29 16.74 38.28
CA LEU A 24 -9.90 17.99 37.61
C LEU A 24 -8.54 17.86 36.90
N GLU A 25 -7.56 17.23 37.53
CA GLU A 25 -6.25 16.98 36.92
C GLU A 25 -6.35 16.01 35.70
N GLU A 26 -7.17 14.94 35.79
CA GLU A 26 -7.43 14.04 34.64
C GLU A 26 -8.14 14.78 33.48
N THR A 27 -9.05 15.69 33.76
CA THR A 27 -9.74 16.44 32.70
C THR A 27 -8.81 17.46 32.03
N GLU A 28 -7.93 18.13 32.78
CA GLU A 28 -6.91 19.04 32.21
C GLU A 28 -5.88 18.28 31.36
N GLU A 29 -5.40 17.09 31.81
CA GLU A 29 -4.50 16.25 30.99
C GLU A 29 -5.17 15.76 29.71
N LEU A 30 -6.45 15.42 29.74
CA LEU A 30 -7.20 15.00 28.55
C LEU A 30 -7.39 16.16 27.56
N GLU A 31 -7.71 17.36 28.03
CA GLU A 31 -7.83 18.55 27.18
C GLU A 31 -6.50 18.95 26.55
N GLU A 32 -5.39 18.86 27.31
CA GLU A 32 -4.04 19.15 26.79
C GLU A 32 -3.57 18.12 25.76
N THR A 33 -3.92 16.83 25.95
CA THR A 33 -3.64 15.78 24.95
C THR A 33 -4.49 15.92 23.70
N GLU A 34 -5.77 16.29 23.79
CA GLU A 34 -6.62 16.56 22.63
C GLU A 34 -6.15 17.79 21.84
N GLU A 35 -5.72 18.88 22.50
CA GLU A 35 -5.12 20.05 21.83
C GLU A 35 -3.80 19.70 21.14
N LEU A 36 -2.96 18.84 21.74
CA LEU A 36 -1.73 18.35 21.12
C LEU A 36 -2.02 17.46 19.91
N GLU A 37 -3.02 16.58 19.99
CA GLU A 37 -3.43 15.74 18.86
C GLU A 37 -4.03 16.57 17.71
N GLU A 38 -4.75 17.65 18.00
CA GLU A 38 -5.27 18.57 16.99
C GLU A 38 -4.15 19.36 16.29
N LYS A 39 -3.11 19.75 17.02
CA LYS A 39 -1.90 20.40 16.46
C LYS A 39 -1.03 19.43 15.65
N ILE A 40 -1.10 18.11 15.92
CA ILE A 40 -0.35 17.04 15.26
C ILE A 40 -1.12 16.43 14.07
N LYS A 41 -2.41 16.76 13.88
CA LYS A 41 -3.16 16.30 12.69
C LYS A 41 -2.34 16.64 11.44
N PRO A 42 -1.85 15.64 10.67
CA PRO A 42 -1.03 15.92 9.50
C PRO A 42 -1.83 16.78 8.55
N LYS A 43 -1.36 18.01 8.29
CA LYS A 43 -1.94 18.89 7.28
C LYS A 43 -2.14 18.07 6.02
N GLU A 44 -3.36 18.04 5.47
CA GLU A 44 -3.68 17.26 4.28
C GLU A 44 -2.75 17.68 3.14
N ILE A 45 -1.78 16.81 2.83
CA ILE A 45 -0.75 17.11 1.84
C ILE A 45 -1.37 16.96 0.46
N LYS A 46 -1.60 18.09 -0.21
CA LYS A 46 -2.06 18.09 -1.60
C LYS A 46 -0.97 17.52 -2.51
N ARG A 47 -1.16 16.28 -2.99
CA ARG A 47 -0.23 15.62 -3.90
C ARG A 47 -0.53 15.96 -5.37
N TYR A 48 0.51 16.32 -6.10
CA TYR A 48 0.39 16.69 -7.51
C TYR A 48 0.82 15.51 -8.40
N MET A 49 -0.14 14.71 -8.83
CA MET A 49 0.06 13.40 -9.45
C MET A 49 0.26 13.42 -10.98
N GLY A 50 0.21 14.57 -11.64
CA GLY A 50 0.46 14.67 -13.08
C GLY A 50 1.84 14.18 -13.52
N LYS A 51 1.97 13.73 -14.77
CA LYS A 51 3.27 13.24 -15.31
C LYS A 51 4.32 14.34 -15.38
N GLN A 52 3.94 15.50 -15.90
CA GLN A 52 4.80 16.69 -15.98
C GLN A 52 4.06 17.87 -15.36
N ILE A 53 4.68 18.54 -14.41
CA ILE A 53 4.15 19.75 -13.78
C ILE A 53 5.28 20.75 -13.75
N ASP A 54 5.00 21.97 -14.23
CA ASP A 54 5.94 23.09 -14.11
C ASP A 54 6.10 23.44 -12.62
N ALA A 55 7.34 23.63 -12.18
CA ALA A 55 7.66 24.04 -10.81
C ALA A 55 7.00 25.38 -10.43
N LYS A 56 6.74 26.24 -11.41
CA LYS A 56 6.06 27.54 -11.20
C LYS A 56 4.60 27.40 -10.78
N LEU A 57 3.96 26.25 -11.10
CA LEU A 57 2.56 25.94 -10.75
C LEU A 57 2.42 25.30 -9.38
N LEU A 58 3.53 24.93 -8.74
CA LEU A 58 3.51 24.34 -7.41
C LEU A 58 3.48 25.43 -6.33
N PRO A 59 2.80 25.19 -5.21
CA PRO A 59 2.80 26.11 -4.09
C PRO A 59 4.21 26.30 -3.54
N LYS A 60 4.43 27.44 -2.90
CA LYS A 60 5.63 27.70 -2.13
C LYS A 60 5.35 27.63 -0.64
N ASN A 61 6.34 27.20 0.14
CA ASN A 61 6.27 27.23 1.59
C ASN A 61 6.58 28.65 2.12
N GLU A 62 6.57 28.82 3.42
CA GLU A 62 6.84 30.10 4.12
C GLU A 62 8.25 30.67 3.82
N GLU A 63 9.20 29.79 3.49
CA GLU A 63 10.57 30.17 3.09
C GLU A 63 10.68 30.54 1.59
N GLY A 64 9.57 30.55 0.84
CA GLY A 64 9.54 30.81 -0.59
C GLY A 64 10.03 29.65 -1.47
N LEU A 65 10.34 28.48 -0.88
CA LEU A 65 10.74 27.28 -1.60
C LEU A 65 9.52 26.57 -2.22
N THR A 66 9.70 26.01 -3.42
CA THR A 66 8.68 25.20 -4.07
C THR A 66 8.37 23.95 -3.23
N CYS A 67 7.10 23.67 -2.99
CA CYS A 67 6.68 22.46 -2.26
C CYS A 67 6.88 21.20 -3.09
N CYS A 68 7.41 20.15 -2.45
CA CYS A 68 7.58 18.84 -3.06
C CYS A 68 6.22 18.26 -3.47
N ARG A 69 6.15 17.74 -4.70
CA ARG A 69 4.92 17.14 -5.25
C ARG A 69 4.39 15.94 -4.44
N TRP A 70 5.25 15.28 -3.69
CA TRP A 70 4.91 14.10 -2.91
C TRP A 70 4.66 14.41 -1.44
N CYS A 71 5.64 14.97 -0.75
CA CYS A 71 5.58 15.16 0.71
C CYS A 71 5.26 16.60 1.14
N GLY A 72 5.16 17.56 0.20
CA GLY A 72 4.86 18.96 0.50
C GLY A 72 6.02 19.77 1.09
N MET A 73 7.13 19.15 1.46
CA MET A 73 8.29 19.86 2.02
C MET A 73 8.96 20.77 0.99
N GLY A 74 9.66 21.83 1.46
CA GLY A 74 10.41 22.75 0.61
C GLY A 74 11.50 22.04 -0.20
N VAL A 75 11.57 22.33 -1.49
CA VAL A 75 12.57 21.77 -2.42
C VAL A 75 13.73 22.72 -2.58
N LYS A 76 14.91 22.32 -2.09
CA LYS A 76 16.13 23.12 -2.21
C LYS A 76 16.78 22.97 -3.59
N PRO A 77 17.33 24.06 -4.17
CA PRO A 77 18.10 23.97 -5.41
C PRO A 77 19.25 22.96 -5.31
N PRO A 78 19.66 22.32 -6.40
CA PRO A 78 19.22 22.50 -7.79
C PRO A 78 17.93 21.74 -8.16
N LYS A 79 17.31 21.06 -7.20
CA LYS A 79 16.04 20.35 -7.41
C LYS A 79 14.89 21.34 -7.64
N ARG A 80 13.84 20.92 -8.37
CA ARG A 80 12.76 21.83 -8.76
C ARG A 80 11.38 21.41 -8.21
N THR A 81 11.04 20.14 -8.25
CA THR A 81 9.67 19.66 -7.95
C THR A 81 9.63 18.53 -6.95
N MET A 82 10.77 17.94 -6.61
CA MET A 82 10.90 16.78 -5.70
C MET A 82 12.07 17.00 -4.75
N CYS A 83 11.86 16.78 -3.46
CA CYS A 83 12.89 17.02 -2.45
C CYS A 83 13.92 15.88 -2.34
N SER A 84 13.53 14.63 -2.64
CA SER A 84 14.39 13.46 -2.48
C SER A 84 14.15 12.41 -3.55
N LYS A 85 15.03 11.38 -3.61
CA LYS A 85 14.88 10.22 -4.50
C LYS A 85 13.71 9.34 -4.06
N GLU A 86 13.47 9.25 -2.77
CA GLU A 86 12.37 8.51 -2.16
C GLU A 86 11.03 9.10 -2.59
N CYS A 87 10.90 10.43 -2.57
CA CYS A 87 9.71 11.10 -3.08
C CYS A 87 9.49 10.87 -4.58
N VAL A 88 10.56 10.82 -5.38
CA VAL A 88 10.48 10.45 -6.80
C VAL A 88 10.01 9.01 -6.96
N HIS A 89 10.56 8.09 -6.16
CA HIS A 89 10.18 6.68 -6.14
C HIS A 89 8.69 6.52 -5.83
N GLU A 90 8.23 7.09 -4.73
CA GLU A 90 6.86 7.02 -4.27
C GLU A 90 5.85 7.59 -5.28
N LEU A 91 6.19 8.71 -5.90
CA LEU A 91 5.37 9.29 -6.96
C LEU A 91 5.30 8.36 -8.17
N ASN A 92 6.46 7.85 -8.63
CA ASN A 92 6.54 6.99 -9.81
C ASN A 92 5.79 5.67 -9.62
N LEU A 93 5.79 5.07 -8.44
CA LEU A 93 5.01 3.87 -8.15
C LEU A 93 3.52 4.06 -8.48
N ARG A 94 2.99 5.27 -8.28
CA ARG A 94 1.56 5.56 -8.43
C ARG A 94 1.16 6.05 -9.82
N ILE A 95 2.06 6.77 -10.51
CA ILE A 95 1.72 7.38 -11.82
C ILE A 95 2.31 6.64 -13.01
N ASN A 96 3.26 5.73 -12.79
CA ASN A 96 3.97 5.04 -13.85
C ASN A 96 3.87 3.51 -13.69
N GLY A 97 2.88 2.92 -14.35
CA GLY A 97 2.64 1.48 -14.28
C GLY A 97 3.82 0.61 -14.77
N ARG A 98 4.67 1.12 -15.68
CA ARG A 98 5.90 0.40 -16.09
C ARG A 98 6.90 0.37 -14.94
N TYR A 99 7.12 1.51 -14.30
CA TYR A 99 7.99 1.62 -13.14
C TYR A 99 7.52 0.73 -11.99
N LEU A 100 6.21 0.75 -11.70
CA LEU A 100 5.60 -0.14 -10.71
C LEU A 100 5.90 -1.61 -11.01
N ARG A 101 5.66 -2.06 -12.27
CA ARG A 101 5.94 -3.45 -12.68
C ARG A 101 7.42 -3.81 -12.53
N ASP A 102 8.34 -2.90 -12.87
CA ASP A 102 9.78 -3.13 -12.71
C ASP A 102 10.17 -3.27 -11.23
N CYS A 103 9.58 -2.47 -10.34
CA CYS A 103 9.78 -2.57 -8.89
C CYS A 103 9.21 -3.88 -8.32
N VAL A 104 7.99 -4.26 -8.71
CA VAL A 104 7.36 -5.53 -8.34
C VAL A 104 8.22 -6.71 -8.80
N TYR A 105 8.71 -6.68 -10.04
CA TYR A 105 9.59 -7.73 -10.56
C TYR A 105 10.91 -7.82 -9.80
N LYS A 106 11.51 -6.69 -9.42
CA LYS A 106 12.74 -6.67 -8.62
C LYS A 106 12.53 -7.33 -7.26
N ARG A 107 11.38 -7.11 -6.63
CA ARG A 107 11.00 -7.69 -5.32
C ARG A 107 10.69 -9.18 -5.44
N ASP A 108 9.76 -9.55 -6.34
CA ASP A 108 9.13 -10.88 -6.39
C ASP A 108 9.79 -11.83 -7.38
N LYS A 109 10.71 -11.33 -8.24
CA LYS A 109 11.41 -12.11 -9.29
C LYS A 109 10.50 -12.83 -10.28
N GLY A 110 9.20 -12.44 -10.33
CA GLY A 110 8.19 -13.09 -11.15
C GLY A 110 7.62 -14.38 -10.57
N ILE A 111 7.77 -14.60 -9.26
CA ILE A 111 7.16 -15.73 -8.54
C ILE A 111 5.74 -15.37 -8.17
N CYS A 112 4.78 -16.25 -8.47
CA CYS A 112 3.37 -16.04 -8.15
C CYS A 112 3.12 -16.13 -6.64
N ALA A 113 2.51 -15.11 -6.05
CA ALA A 113 2.22 -15.06 -4.61
C ALA A 113 1.18 -16.09 -4.12
N ILE A 114 0.40 -16.71 -5.02
CA ILE A 114 -0.63 -17.71 -4.66
C ILE A 114 -0.13 -19.13 -4.87
N CYS A 115 0.41 -19.46 -6.04
CA CYS A 115 0.78 -20.84 -6.38
C CYS A 115 2.30 -21.06 -6.45
N ASN A 116 3.11 -20.06 -6.13
CA ASN A 116 4.58 -20.09 -6.10
C ASN A 116 5.25 -20.48 -7.42
N ILE A 117 4.51 -20.48 -8.55
CA ILE A 117 5.09 -20.78 -9.85
C ILE A 117 6.09 -19.69 -10.27
N ASP A 118 7.27 -20.09 -10.71
CA ASP A 118 8.24 -19.20 -11.35
C ASP A 118 7.84 -18.95 -12.81
N THR A 119 7.29 -17.78 -13.08
CA THR A 119 6.82 -17.42 -14.43
C THR A 119 7.96 -17.26 -15.42
N LYS A 120 9.18 -16.95 -14.98
CA LYS A 120 10.36 -16.88 -15.82
C LYS A 120 10.81 -18.27 -16.28
N GLN A 121 10.82 -19.24 -15.36
CA GLN A 121 11.12 -20.62 -15.67
C GLN A 121 10.04 -21.21 -16.59
N THR A 122 8.76 -20.91 -16.32
CA THR A 122 7.64 -21.30 -17.19
C THR A 122 7.83 -20.81 -18.62
N VAL A 123 8.30 -19.55 -18.83
CA VAL A 123 8.63 -19.03 -20.16
C VAL A 123 9.74 -19.84 -20.82
N LYS A 124 10.78 -20.22 -20.08
CA LYS A 124 11.89 -21.05 -20.63
C LYS A 124 11.35 -22.41 -21.07
N THR A 125 10.54 -23.06 -20.24
CA THR A 125 9.90 -24.34 -20.57
C THR A 125 9.04 -24.24 -21.84
N ILE A 126 8.20 -23.20 -21.98
CA ILE A 126 7.39 -23.00 -23.19
C ILE A 126 8.29 -22.83 -24.44
N ARG A 127 9.45 -22.21 -24.30
CA ARG A 127 10.39 -22.04 -25.42
C ARG A 127 11.07 -23.36 -25.85
N SER A 128 11.27 -24.28 -24.92
CA SER A 128 11.87 -25.59 -25.20
C SER A 128 10.87 -26.63 -25.70
N LEU A 129 9.55 -26.41 -25.54
CA LEU A 129 8.52 -27.33 -25.99
C LEU A 129 8.10 -27.07 -27.43
N TYR A 130 7.73 -28.15 -28.17
CA TYR A 130 7.27 -28.11 -29.55
C TYR A 130 6.00 -28.98 -29.72
N GLY A 131 5.28 -28.75 -30.82
CA GLY A 131 4.11 -29.55 -31.20
C GLY A 131 3.04 -29.64 -30.11
N ASP A 132 2.48 -30.84 -29.97
CA ASP A 132 1.38 -31.13 -29.05
C ASP A 132 1.74 -30.94 -27.58
N MET A 133 2.97 -31.28 -27.18
CA MET A 133 3.48 -31.06 -25.83
C MET A 133 3.40 -29.58 -25.42
N LYS A 134 3.70 -28.68 -26.34
CA LYS A 134 3.59 -27.25 -26.11
C LYS A 134 2.15 -26.81 -25.99
N THR A 135 1.27 -27.34 -26.82
CA THR A 135 -0.16 -27.03 -26.80
C THR A 135 -0.78 -27.47 -25.48
N GLN A 136 -0.53 -28.68 -25.06
CA GLN A 136 -0.99 -29.24 -23.79
C GLN A 136 -0.48 -28.40 -22.60
N PHE A 137 0.80 -28.09 -22.58
CA PHE A 137 1.38 -27.25 -21.49
C PHE A 137 0.74 -25.87 -21.43
N LEU A 138 0.45 -25.22 -22.55
CA LEU A 138 -0.21 -23.92 -22.60
C LEU A 138 -1.65 -23.99 -22.06
N GLU A 139 -2.39 -25.05 -22.36
CA GLU A 139 -3.75 -25.31 -21.87
C GLU A 139 -3.77 -25.53 -20.38
N GLU A 140 -2.92 -26.40 -19.84
CA GLU A 140 -2.78 -26.68 -18.41
C GLU A 140 -2.51 -25.39 -17.60
N HIS A 141 -1.73 -24.48 -18.16
CA HIS A 141 -1.40 -23.20 -17.51
C HIS A 141 -2.36 -22.06 -17.87
N SER A 142 -3.45 -22.35 -18.61
CA SER A 142 -4.43 -21.36 -19.08
C SER A 142 -3.82 -20.19 -19.88
N ILE A 143 -2.77 -20.48 -20.62
CA ILE A 143 -2.02 -19.51 -21.45
C ILE A 143 -2.57 -19.55 -22.87
N SER A 144 -3.16 -18.45 -23.36
CA SER A 144 -3.67 -18.39 -24.74
C SER A 144 -2.55 -18.37 -25.76
N THR A 145 -2.78 -19.03 -26.91
CA THR A 145 -1.83 -19.03 -28.04
C THR A 145 -1.55 -17.63 -28.60
N LYS A 146 -2.53 -16.70 -28.51
CA LYS A 146 -2.35 -15.28 -28.88
C LYS A 146 -1.35 -14.56 -27.96
N ARG A 147 -1.30 -14.91 -26.69
CA ARG A 147 -0.34 -14.38 -25.72
C ARG A 147 1.06 -14.96 -25.91
N LYS A 148 1.20 -16.07 -26.63
CA LYS A 148 2.46 -16.67 -27.07
C LYS A 148 3.36 -15.67 -27.84
N ILE A 149 2.76 -14.79 -28.62
CA ILE A 149 3.48 -13.75 -29.39
C ILE A 149 4.08 -12.71 -28.44
N TRP A 150 3.49 -12.50 -27.29
CA TRP A 150 3.93 -11.54 -26.26
C TRP A 150 5.06 -12.06 -25.36
N ILE A 151 5.37 -13.36 -25.37
CA ILE A 151 6.54 -13.95 -24.70
C ILE A 151 7.85 -13.46 -25.35
N GLN A 152 7.72 -12.67 -26.39
CA GLN A 152 8.83 -12.07 -27.09
C GLN A 152 9.58 -11.04 -26.25
N LYS A 153 10.87 -11.21 -26.18
CA LYS A 153 11.93 -10.26 -25.80
C LYS A 153 12.08 -9.85 -24.33
N HIS A 154 11.07 -9.80 -23.48
CA HIS A 154 11.23 -9.22 -22.14
C HIS A 154 10.80 -10.10 -20.96
N GLY A 155 10.45 -11.35 -21.15
CA GLY A 155 10.06 -12.26 -20.05
C GLY A 155 8.79 -11.88 -19.29
N GLY A 156 8.10 -10.80 -19.69
CA GLY A 156 7.04 -10.16 -18.91
C GLY A 156 5.61 -10.61 -19.21
N GLY A 157 5.39 -11.66 -19.99
CA GLY A 157 4.06 -12.03 -20.50
C GLY A 157 3.23 -12.99 -19.64
N LEU A 158 3.81 -13.65 -18.65
CA LEU A 158 3.12 -14.70 -17.87
C LEU A 158 2.74 -14.31 -16.44
N TRP A 159 2.93 -13.07 -16.07
CA TRP A 159 2.54 -12.55 -14.78
C TRP A 159 1.93 -11.15 -14.89
N ASP A 160 1.12 -10.81 -13.92
CA ASP A 160 0.53 -9.48 -13.76
C ASP A 160 0.81 -8.96 -12.34
N ALA A 161 0.97 -7.63 -12.22
CA ALA A 161 0.97 -6.94 -10.94
C ALA A 161 -0.50 -6.73 -10.54
N ASP A 162 -0.93 -7.38 -9.48
CA ASP A 162 -2.30 -7.38 -8.99
C ASP A 162 -2.41 -6.65 -7.65
N HIS A 163 -3.53 -5.96 -7.42
CA HIS A 163 -3.80 -5.32 -6.14
C HIS A 163 -4.29 -6.35 -5.12
N ILE A 164 -3.69 -6.37 -3.93
CA ILE A 164 -4.14 -7.21 -2.80
C ILE A 164 -5.50 -6.73 -2.34
N ILE A 165 -5.62 -5.43 -2.03
CA ILE A 165 -6.89 -4.75 -1.81
C ILE A 165 -7.33 -4.16 -3.16
N PRO A 166 -8.47 -4.54 -3.71
CA PRO A 166 -8.93 -4.07 -5.01
C PRO A 166 -9.08 -2.54 -5.08
N VAL A 167 -8.87 -1.97 -6.25
CA VAL A 167 -9.03 -0.52 -6.47
C VAL A 167 -10.41 0.00 -6.05
N LYS A 168 -11.46 -0.82 -6.23
CA LYS A 168 -12.84 -0.49 -5.82
C LYS A 168 -13.05 -0.45 -4.31
N GLU A 169 -12.21 -1.17 -3.58
CA GLU A 169 -12.21 -1.24 -2.11
C GLU A 169 -11.19 -0.25 -1.51
N GLY A 170 -10.76 0.75 -2.29
CA GLY A 170 -9.83 1.79 -1.83
C GLY A 170 -8.35 1.45 -2.06
N GLY A 171 -8.01 0.29 -2.63
CA GLY A 171 -6.63 -0.13 -2.83
C GLY A 171 -5.91 0.54 -4.00
N GLY A 172 -6.54 1.51 -4.69
CA GLY A 172 -5.90 2.27 -5.76
C GLY A 172 -4.84 3.25 -5.26
N MET A 173 -4.00 3.77 -6.18
CA MET A 173 -2.95 4.76 -5.87
C MET A 173 -2.03 4.35 -4.71
N CYS A 174 -1.78 3.05 -4.56
CA CYS A 174 -0.99 2.44 -3.50
C CYS A 174 0.51 2.38 -3.81
N GLY A 175 1.33 2.09 -2.81
CA GLY A 175 2.71 1.68 -2.96
C GLY A 175 2.84 0.17 -3.23
N LEU A 176 4.06 -0.35 -3.05
CA LEU A 176 4.35 -1.76 -3.32
C LEU A 176 3.68 -2.72 -2.33
N GLU A 177 3.32 -2.24 -1.15
CA GLU A 177 2.69 -3.01 -0.06
C GLU A 177 1.35 -3.62 -0.47
N ASN A 178 0.60 -2.93 -1.33
CA ASN A 178 -0.69 -3.42 -1.82
C ASN A 178 -0.62 -4.09 -3.19
N ILE A 179 0.59 -4.38 -3.70
CA ILE A 179 0.77 -5.04 -5.00
C ILE A 179 1.47 -6.37 -4.81
N ARG A 180 0.97 -7.40 -5.50
CA ARG A 180 1.54 -8.75 -5.56
C ARG A 180 1.75 -9.21 -7.00
N THR A 181 2.65 -10.16 -7.19
CA THR A 181 2.83 -10.84 -8.48
C THR A 181 1.88 -12.03 -8.57
N LEU A 182 1.07 -12.10 -9.62
CA LEU A 182 0.25 -13.27 -9.92
C LEU A 182 0.56 -13.83 -11.30
N CYS A 183 0.60 -15.17 -11.41
CA CYS A 183 0.59 -15.81 -12.72
C CYS A 183 -0.79 -15.64 -13.39
N ILE A 184 -0.85 -15.82 -14.71
CA ILE A 184 -2.07 -15.64 -15.51
C ILE A 184 -3.26 -16.44 -14.97
N LYS A 185 -3.02 -17.71 -14.55
CA LYS A 185 -4.05 -18.59 -14.02
C LYS A 185 -4.64 -18.05 -12.71
N CYS A 186 -3.78 -17.67 -11.76
CA CYS A 186 -4.20 -17.11 -10.48
C CYS A 186 -4.87 -15.73 -10.65
N HIS A 187 -4.33 -14.84 -11.48
CA HIS A 187 -4.94 -13.54 -11.77
C HIS A 187 -6.35 -13.67 -12.38
N LYS A 188 -6.56 -14.61 -13.32
CA LYS A 188 -7.90 -14.90 -13.84
C LYS A 188 -8.86 -15.44 -12.77
N ALA A 189 -8.38 -16.28 -11.86
CA ALA A 189 -9.17 -16.80 -10.75
C ALA A 189 -9.60 -15.69 -9.80
N GLU A 190 -8.70 -14.84 -9.36
CA GLU A 190 -8.98 -13.66 -8.51
C GLU A 190 -9.97 -12.71 -9.19
N THR A 191 -9.75 -12.38 -10.45
CA THR A 191 -10.68 -11.53 -11.23
C THR A 191 -12.09 -12.13 -11.26
N LYS A 192 -12.21 -13.45 -11.45
CA LYS A 192 -13.52 -14.14 -11.46
C LYS A 192 -14.22 -14.07 -10.10
N ILE A 193 -13.46 -14.16 -9.01
CA ILE A 193 -14.00 -14.02 -7.64
C ILE A 193 -14.51 -12.59 -7.42
N LEU A 194 -13.74 -11.57 -7.81
CA LEU A 194 -14.13 -10.15 -7.69
C LEU A 194 -15.39 -9.84 -8.51
N CYS A 195 -15.48 -10.36 -9.74
CA CYS A 195 -16.68 -10.19 -10.58
C CYS A 195 -17.92 -10.80 -9.95
N LYS A 196 -17.80 -12.02 -9.34
CA LYS A 196 -18.93 -12.67 -8.65
C LYS A 196 -19.38 -11.90 -7.40
N LYS A 197 -18.44 -11.35 -6.61
CA LYS A 197 -18.76 -10.50 -5.46
C LYS A 197 -19.57 -9.27 -5.91
N LYS A 198 -19.11 -8.59 -6.97
CA LYS A 198 -19.79 -7.41 -7.52
C LYS A 198 -21.25 -7.71 -7.89
N VAL A 199 -21.50 -8.77 -8.65
CA VAL A 199 -22.87 -9.15 -9.07
C VAL A 199 -23.77 -9.45 -7.85
N LYS A 200 -23.23 -10.05 -6.79
CA LYS A 200 -23.98 -10.28 -5.56
C LYS A 200 -24.32 -8.99 -4.81
N GLU A 201 -23.42 -8.04 -4.78
CA GLU A 201 -23.63 -6.74 -4.13
C GLU A 201 -24.64 -5.87 -4.89
N GLU A 202 -24.58 -5.87 -6.21
CA GLU A 202 -25.55 -5.16 -7.06
C GLU A 202 -26.97 -5.74 -6.86
N LYS A 203 -27.12 -7.06 -6.81
CA LYS A 203 -28.41 -7.72 -6.52
C LYS A 203 -28.97 -7.44 -5.12
N LYS A 204 -28.11 -7.14 -4.14
CA LYS A 204 -28.56 -6.75 -2.79
C LYS A 204 -29.04 -5.31 -2.72
N LYS A 205 -28.53 -4.42 -3.58
CA LYS A 205 -28.93 -3.02 -3.64
C LYS A 205 -30.25 -2.78 -4.39
N THR A 206 -30.66 -3.74 -5.22
CA THR A 206 -31.90 -3.68 -6.04
C THR A 206 -33.08 -4.44 -5.40
N LYS A 207 -32.92 -4.95 -4.21
CA LYS A 207 -33.97 -5.48 -3.34
C LYS A 207 -34.25 -4.54 -2.19
#